data_ef65a24618dee003a807dfbeccfe01e2
#
_entry.id   ef65a24618dee003a807dfbeccfe01e2
#
_cell.length_a   1.000
_cell.length_b   1.000
_cell.length_c   1.000
_cell.angle_alpha   90.00
_cell.angle_beta   90.00
_cell.angle_gamma   90.00
#
_symmetry.space_group_name_H-M   'P 1'
#
loop_
_entity.id
_entity.type
_entity.pdbx_description
1 polymer ?
#
loop_
_entity_poly.entity_id
_entity_poly.type
_entity_poly.pdbx_seq_one_letter_code
_entity_poly.pdbx_strand_id
1 'polypeptide(L)' 'MMNVAIGIDIGGTKTKIGLVNKEGHCLEHTDFRTRNYPDLGAYLDKTVSTIAELESKF' A
#
# COMPACT_ATOMS: atom_id res chain seq x y z
N MET A 1 7.49 -2.98 -18.76
CA MET A 1 7.09 -2.98 -17.34
C MET A 1 7.91 -1.95 -16.59
N MET A 2 7.25 -1.11 -15.81
CA MET A 2 7.95 -0.11 -14.99
C MET A 2 8.62 -0.77 -13.80
N ASN A 3 9.82 -0.30 -13.46
CA ASN A 3 10.47 -0.70 -12.23
C ASN A 3 9.94 0.16 -11.09
N VAL A 4 9.14 -0.45 -10.23
CA VAL A 4 8.57 0.25 -9.08
C VAL A 4 8.83 -0.55 -7.82
N ALA A 5 8.89 0.16 -6.70
CA ALA A 5 8.96 -0.45 -5.39
C ALA A 5 7.69 -0.13 -4.62
N ILE A 6 7.33 -1.00 -3.71
CA ILE A 6 6.20 -0.77 -2.81
C ILE A 6 6.74 -0.18 -1.52
N GLY A 7 6.23 0.98 -1.15
CA GLY A 7 6.51 1.58 0.15
C GLY A 7 5.31 1.43 1.06
N ILE A 8 5.53 0.96 2.28
CA ILE A 8 4.46 0.77 3.25
C ILE A 8 4.82 1.52 4.53
N ASP A 9 3.94 2.41 4.95
CA ASP A 9 4.09 3.15 6.20
C ASP A 9 2.93 2.75 7.13
N ILE A 10 3.25 1.98 8.16
CA ILE A 10 2.23 1.43 9.07
C ILE A 10 2.17 2.30 10.31
N GLY A 11 1.03 2.98 10.48
CA GLY A 11 0.75 3.73 11.68
C GLY A 11 -0.37 3.09 12.48
N GLY A 12 -0.53 3.50 13.73
CA GLY A 12 -1.60 3.00 14.57
C GLY A 12 -3.00 3.36 14.07
N THR A 13 -3.11 4.48 13.35
CA THR A 13 -4.40 4.96 12.82
C THR A 13 -4.55 4.64 11.35
N LYS A 14 -3.52 4.88 10.54
CA LYS A 14 -3.56 4.68 9.10
C LYS A 14 -2.38 3.85 8.62
N THR A 15 -2.63 3.06 7.58
CA THR A 15 -1.58 2.39 6.84
C THR A 15 -1.55 3.00 5.44
N LYS A 16 -0.40 3.51 5.03
CA LYS A 16 -0.22 4.12 3.71
C LYS A 16 0.60 3.21 2.83
N ILE A 17 0.18 3.05 1.59
CA ILE A 17 0.89 2.23 0.62
C ILE A 17 1.10 3.06 -0.64
N GLY A 18 2.32 3.06 -1.16
CA GLY A 18 2.65 3.82 -2.35
C GLY A 18 3.51 3.03 -3.31
N LEU A 19 3.42 3.39 -4.58
CA LEU A 19 4.32 2.91 -5.62
C LEU A 19 5.35 3.99 -5.89
N VAL A 20 6.61 3.62 -5.81
CA VAL A 20 7.73 4.55 -5.93
C VAL A 20 8.62 4.09 -7.07
N ASN A 21 9.01 5.01 -7.95
CA ASN A 21 9.93 4.68 -9.03
C ASN A 21 11.38 4.71 -8.55
N LYS A 22 12.30 4.36 -9.44
CA LYS A 22 13.73 4.28 -9.07
C LYS A 22 14.35 5.63 -8.73
N GLU A 23 13.71 6.73 -9.13
CA GLU A 23 14.16 8.08 -8.78
C GLU A 23 13.61 8.53 -7.43
N GLY A 24 12.82 7.70 -6.77
CA GLY A 24 12.24 8.02 -5.46
C GLY A 24 10.92 8.78 -5.52
N HIS A 25 10.34 8.94 -6.71
CA HIS A 25 9.07 9.65 -6.85
C HIS A 25 7.89 8.72 -6.60
N CYS A 26 6.94 9.17 -5.80
CA CYS A 26 5.71 8.43 -5.55
C CYS A 26 4.77 8.61 -6.75
N LEU A 27 4.51 7.51 -7.45
CA LEU A 27 3.68 7.53 -8.66
C LEU A 27 2.20 7.45 -8.34
N GLU A 28 1.86 6.69 -7.31
CA GLU A 28 0.48 6.50 -6.87
C GLU A 28 0.51 6.07 -5.41
N HIS A 29 -0.49 6.46 -4.65
CA HIS A 29 -0.57 6.04 -3.26
C HIS A 29 -2.02 5.94 -2.83
N THR A 30 -2.24 5.17 -1.76
CA THR A 30 -3.54 5.08 -1.11
C THR A 30 -3.31 4.78 0.37
N ASP A 31 -4.35 4.93 1.16
CA ASP A 31 -4.27 4.57 2.56
C ASP A 31 -5.58 3.90 3.00
N PHE A 32 -5.52 3.25 4.15
CA PHE A 32 -6.70 2.72 4.80
C PHE A 32 -6.52 2.83 6.31
N ARG A 33 -7.63 2.78 7.04
CA ARG A 33 -7.60 2.87 8.50
C ARG A 33 -7.18 1.54 9.09
N THR A 34 -6.04 1.53 9.77
CA THR A 34 -5.52 0.33 10.43
C THR A 34 -6.55 -0.25 11.40
N ARG A 35 -7.28 0.62 12.11
CA ARG A 35 -8.26 0.20 13.12
C ARG A 35 -9.43 -0.61 12.57
N ASN A 36 -9.73 -0.48 11.28
CA ASN A 36 -10.82 -1.23 10.67
C ASN A 36 -10.47 -2.70 10.47
N TYR A 37 -9.21 -3.06 10.69
CA TYR A 37 -8.69 -4.41 10.46
C TYR A 37 -7.93 -4.90 11.68
N PRO A 38 -8.63 -5.11 12.83
CA PRO A 38 -7.94 -5.50 14.07
C PRO A 38 -7.42 -6.93 14.04
N ASP A 39 -7.99 -7.78 13.19
CA ASP A 39 -7.52 -9.14 12.99
C ASP A 39 -6.35 -9.14 12.01
N LEU A 40 -5.25 -9.80 12.38
CA LEU A 40 -4.04 -9.80 11.55
C LEU A 40 -4.31 -10.36 10.15
N GLY A 41 -5.08 -11.44 10.06
CA GLY A 41 -5.42 -12.02 8.76
C GLY A 41 -6.16 -11.03 7.86
N ALA A 42 -7.17 -10.36 8.41
CA ALA A 42 -7.94 -9.37 7.66
C ALA A 42 -7.06 -8.19 7.27
N TYR A 43 -6.16 -7.75 8.16
CA TYR A 43 -5.23 -6.66 7.87
C TYR A 43 -4.30 -7.02 6.71
N LEU A 44 -3.73 -8.23 6.73
CA LEU A 44 -2.84 -8.70 5.68
C LEU A 44 -3.58 -8.82 4.34
N ASP A 45 -4.81 -9.34 4.36
CA ASP A 45 -5.62 -9.44 3.15
C ASP A 45 -5.89 -8.06 2.56
N LYS A 46 -6.22 -7.07 3.41
CA LYS A 46 -6.44 -5.71 2.95
C LYS A 46 -5.17 -5.11 2.36
N THR A 47 -4.03 -5.35 2.99
CA THR A 47 -2.74 -4.86 2.51
C THR A 47 -2.42 -5.43 1.14
N VAL A 48 -2.55 -6.74 0.97
CA VAL A 48 -2.26 -7.42 -0.30
C VAL A 48 -3.19 -6.93 -1.40
N SER A 49 -4.49 -6.83 -1.11
CA SER A 49 -5.45 -6.38 -2.12
C SER A 49 -5.21 -4.92 -2.51
N THR A 50 -4.79 -4.09 -1.57
CA THR A 50 -4.49 -2.69 -1.83
C THR A 50 -3.27 -2.56 -2.74
N ILE A 51 -2.23 -3.37 -2.50
CA ILE A 51 -1.05 -3.40 -3.36
C ILE A 51 -1.45 -3.82 -4.77
N ALA A 52 -2.27 -4.85 -4.89
CA ALA A 52 -2.74 -5.32 -6.21
C ALA A 52 -3.51 -4.23 -6.95
N GLU A 53 -4.36 -3.48 -6.25
CA GLU A 53 -5.09 -2.37 -6.86
C GLU A 53 -4.15 -1.29 -7.39
N LEU A 54 -3.13 -0.92 -6.62
CA LEU A 54 -2.16 0.08 -7.05
C LEU A 54 -1.38 -0.41 -8.27
N GLU A 55 -0.93 -1.66 -8.23
CA GLU A 55 -0.17 -2.23 -9.34
C GLU A 55 -0.99 -2.30 -10.62
N SER A 56 -2.29 -2.50 -10.51
CA SER A 56 -3.17 -2.59 -11.68
C SER A 56 -3.25 -1.28 -12.46
N LYS A 57 -2.84 -0.16 -11.86
CA LYS A 57 -2.84 1.15 -12.54
C LYS A 57 -1.59 1.36 -13.39
N PHE A 58 -0.66 0.46 -13.31
CA PHE A 58 0.61 0.51 -14.05
C PHE A 58 0.90 -0.85 -14.68
#